data_7b40973cbcb6cea56653eec71a844479
#
_entry.id   7b40973cbcb6cea56653eec71a844479
#
_cell.length_a   1.000
_cell.length_b   1.000
_cell.length_c   1.000
_cell.angle_alpha   90.00
_cell.angle_beta   90.00
_cell.angle_gamma   90.00
#
_symmetry.space_group_name_H-M   'P 1'
#
loop_
_entity.id
_entity.type
_entity.pdbx_description
1 polymer ?
#
loop_
_entity_poly.entity_id
_entity_poly.type
_entity_poly.pdbx_seq_one_letter_code
_entity_poly.pdbx_strand_id
1 'polypeptide(L)'
;MQHERFHYRTLDELKEKAKELGIQLPLAKDTKILMTPYTFGHVTLPNRVGIAPMEGADGLPDGSPSELTVNRYVREAEGGSGMIWFEAISIVPEGRSSLHQLMLTRDNLDAYKKMTEAVKEAGRKANGFAPYLVM
;
A
#
# COMPACT_ATOMS: atom_id res chain seq x y z
N MET A 1 -4.05 34.16 4.44
CA MET A 1 -3.32 33.48 5.54
C MET A 1 -1.98 33.04 4.96
N GLN A 2 -0.85 33.51 5.48
CA GLN A 2 0.47 33.12 4.98
C GLN A 2 0.85 31.82 5.71
N HIS A 3 0.99 30.72 4.98
CA HIS A 3 1.38 29.43 5.58
C HIS A 3 2.87 29.44 5.88
N GLU A 4 3.23 29.12 7.11
CA GLU A 4 4.62 28.89 7.50
C GLU A 4 5.16 27.65 6.79
N ARG A 5 6.37 27.77 6.22
CA ARG A 5 7.04 26.65 5.55
C ARG A 5 7.60 25.71 6.61
N PHE A 6 7.36 24.38 6.49
CA PHE A 6 7.98 23.42 7.38
C PHE A 6 9.52 23.47 7.25
N HIS A 7 10.21 23.72 8.36
CA HIS A 7 11.67 23.89 8.38
C HIS A 7 12.34 23.28 9.62
N TYR A 8 11.57 22.60 10.48
CA TYR A 8 12.08 21.98 11.71
C TYR A 8 13.00 20.81 11.37
N ARG A 9 14.24 20.84 11.89
CA ARG A 9 15.27 19.83 11.63
C ARG A 9 15.47 18.87 12.79
N THR A 10 15.02 19.27 13.99
CA THR A 10 15.11 18.46 15.20
C THR A 10 13.74 18.25 15.82
N LEU A 11 13.62 17.16 16.62
CA LEU A 11 12.41 16.88 17.35
C LEU A 11 12.11 17.98 18.39
N ASP A 12 13.14 18.58 18.96
CA ASP A 12 12.96 19.59 19.99
C ASP A 12 12.45 20.92 19.42
N GLU A 13 12.93 21.34 18.25
CA GLU A 13 12.36 22.48 17.52
C GLU A 13 10.87 22.25 17.19
N LEU A 14 10.51 21.03 16.79
CA LEU A 14 9.11 20.69 16.51
C LEU A 14 8.25 20.72 17.78
N LYS A 15 8.77 20.23 18.91
CA LYS A 15 8.07 20.27 20.22
C LYS A 15 7.85 21.71 20.72
N GLU A 16 8.86 22.56 20.57
CA GLU A 16 8.73 23.99 20.95
C GLU A 16 7.65 24.68 20.11
N LYS A 17 7.64 24.43 18.79
CA LYS A 17 6.59 24.99 17.94
C LYS A 17 5.20 24.46 18.27
N ALA A 18 5.08 23.17 18.55
CA ALA A 18 3.82 22.57 19.00
C ALA A 18 3.31 23.21 20.29
N LYS A 19 4.22 23.47 21.26
CA LYS A 19 3.91 24.14 22.51
C LYS A 19 3.46 25.58 22.29
N GLU A 20 4.15 26.33 21.43
CA GLU A 20 3.77 27.70 21.02
C GLU A 20 2.33 27.73 20.46
N LEU A 21 1.99 26.74 19.63
CA LEU A 21 0.67 26.63 19.00
C LEU A 21 -0.40 25.97 19.89
N GLY A 22 -0.05 25.52 21.10
CA GLY A 22 -0.97 24.79 21.97
C GLY A 22 -1.41 23.43 21.42
N ILE A 23 -0.58 22.81 20.55
CA ILE A 23 -0.86 21.54 19.91
C ILE A 23 -0.15 20.41 20.65
N GLN A 24 -0.88 19.34 20.95
CA GLN A 24 -0.28 18.10 21.48
C GLN A 24 0.08 17.17 20.33
N LEU A 25 1.38 16.89 20.13
CA LEU A 25 1.85 15.93 19.14
C LEU A 25 1.93 14.52 19.75
N PRO A 26 1.34 13.50 19.09
CA PRO A 26 1.47 12.11 19.52
C PRO A 26 2.85 11.56 19.10
N LEU A 27 3.86 11.82 19.91
CA LEU A 27 5.22 11.39 19.64
C LEU A 27 5.51 10.04 20.32
N ALA A 28 5.96 9.06 19.53
CA ALA A 28 6.43 7.78 20.02
C ALA A 28 7.95 7.80 20.25
N LYS A 29 8.42 6.99 21.21
CA LYS A 29 9.87 6.84 21.46
C LYS A 29 10.57 6.04 20.36
N ASP A 30 9.88 5.07 19.77
CA ASP A 30 10.34 4.24 18.65
C ASP A 30 9.17 3.77 17.78
N THR A 31 9.48 3.11 16.67
CA THR A 31 8.52 2.58 15.70
C THR A 31 8.40 1.06 15.74
N LYS A 32 8.96 0.39 16.75
CA LYS A 32 8.99 -1.10 16.82
C LYS A 32 7.61 -1.72 16.78
N ILE A 33 6.59 -1.03 17.29
CA ILE A 33 5.19 -1.47 17.24
C ILE A 33 4.73 -1.74 15.80
N LEU A 34 5.25 -1.03 14.79
CA LEU A 34 4.88 -1.21 13.40
C LEU A 34 5.26 -2.60 12.87
N MET A 35 6.31 -3.20 13.43
CA MET A 35 6.82 -4.52 13.02
C MET A 35 6.24 -5.67 13.86
N THR A 36 5.28 -5.39 14.74
CA THR A 36 4.59 -6.45 15.50
C THR A 36 3.37 -6.95 14.76
N PRO A 37 3.02 -8.26 14.88
CA PRO A 37 1.81 -8.79 14.29
C PRO A 37 0.55 -8.05 14.75
N TYR A 38 -0.45 -8.04 13.88
CA TYR A 38 -1.76 -7.44 14.17
C TYR A 38 -2.89 -8.38 13.75
N THR A 39 -3.77 -8.73 14.69
CA THR A 39 -4.91 -9.61 14.42
C THR A 39 -6.20 -8.81 14.42
N PHE A 40 -7.03 -9.00 13.40
CA PHE A 40 -8.39 -8.51 13.34
C PHE A 40 -9.30 -9.62 12.80
N GLY A 41 -10.38 -9.91 13.54
CA GLY A 41 -11.23 -11.05 13.23
C GLY A 41 -10.41 -12.35 13.20
N HIS A 42 -10.45 -13.05 12.08
CA HIS A 42 -9.71 -14.31 11.86
C HIS A 42 -8.41 -14.12 11.06
N VAL A 43 -8.03 -12.89 10.76
CA VAL A 43 -6.83 -12.56 9.98
C VAL A 43 -5.73 -12.05 10.90
N THR A 44 -4.53 -12.60 10.75
CA THR A 44 -3.33 -12.07 11.42
C THR A 44 -2.35 -11.57 10.36
N LEU A 45 -2.07 -10.27 10.39
CA LEU A 45 -1.04 -9.64 9.58
C LEU A 45 0.33 -9.82 10.26
N PRO A 46 1.41 -10.04 9.49
CA PRO A 46 2.75 -10.21 10.05
C PRO A 46 3.32 -8.94 10.69
N ASN A 47 2.81 -7.78 10.30
CA ASN A 47 3.17 -6.47 10.85
C ASN A 47 2.03 -5.46 10.63
N ARG A 48 2.22 -4.21 11.06
CA ARG A 48 1.22 -3.14 10.99
C ARG A 48 1.46 -2.15 9.85
N VAL A 49 2.28 -2.53 8.87
CA VAL A 49 2.54 -1.73 7.67
C VAL A 49 1.62 -2.20 6.55
N GLY A 50 0.81 -1.31 6.04
CA GLY A 50 -0.10 -1.58 4.91
C GLY A 50 0.13 -0.60 3.77
N ILE A 51 0.05 -1.10 2.54
CA ILE A 51 -0.01 -0.26 1.34
C ILE A 51 -1.46 0.13 1.10
N ALA A 52 -1.71 1.44 1.06
CA ALA A 52 -3.02 1.98 0.73
C ALA A 52 -3.31 1.87 -0.78
N PRO A 53 -4.58 1.70 -1.19
CA PRO A 53 -4.92 1.58 -2.61
C PRO A 53 -4.64 2.91 -3.34
N MET A 54 -3.90 2.81 -4.47
CA MET A 54 -3.61 3.96 -5.32
C MET A 54 -3.56 3.50 -6.78
N GLU A 55 -4.38 4.12 -7.63
CA GLU A 55 -4.41 3.80 -9.05
C GLU A 55 -3.07 4.12 -9.72
N GLY A 56 -2.49 3.11 -10.36
CA GLY A 56 -1.25 3.24 -11.14
C GLY A 56 -1.50 3.74 -12.56
N ALA A 57 -2.73 3.57 -13.07
CA ALA A 57 -3.09 3.84 -14.46
C ALA A 57 -2.09 3.19 -15.45
N ASP A 58 -1.65 1.99 -15.13
CA ASP A 58 -0.62 1.23 -15.84
C ASP A 58 -1.10 -0.15 -16.34
N GLY A 59 -2.41 -0.44 -16.23
CA GLY A 59 -3.02 -1.66 -16.75
C GLY A 59 -3.09 -1.71 -18.28
N LEU A 60 -3.33 -2.90 -18.82
CA LEU A 60 -3.53 -3.10 -20.23
C LEU A 60 -4.96 -2.66 -20.67
N PRO A 61 -5.18 -2.39 -21.97
CA PRO A 61 -6.48 -1.94 -22.45
C PRO A 61 -7.64 -2.92 -22.18
N ASP A 62 -7.37 -4.22 -22.07
CA ASP A 62 -8.35 -5.25 -21.70
C ASP A 62 -8.64 -5.30 -20.19
N GLY A 63 -7.98 -4.47 -19.38
CA GLY A 63 -8.08 -4.42 -17.94
C GLY A 63 -7.15 -5.38 -17.19
N SER A 64 -6.32 -6.16 -17.91
CA SER A 64 -5.31 -7.02 -17.28
C SER A 64 -4.20 -6.21 -16.65
N PRO A 65 -3.57 -6.73 -15.56
CA PRO A 65 -2.35 -6.12 -15.03
C PRO A 65 -1.22 -6.20 -16.07
N SER A 66 -0.55 -5.07 -16.31
CA SER A 66 0.65 -5.01 -17.13
C SER A 66 1.88 -5.49 -16.33
N GLU A 67 3.03 -5.59 -17.00
CA GLU A 67 4.29 -5.85 -16.32
C GLU A 67 4.64 -4.73 -15.31
N LEU A 68 4.32 -3.47 -15.62
CA LEU A 68 4.51 -2.35 -14.69
C LEU A 68 3.65 -2.50 -13.44
N THR A 69 2.38 -2.87 -13.60
CA THR A 69 1.46 -3.13 -12.50
C THR A 69 2.01 -4.25 -11.61
N VAL A 70 2.42 -5.37 -12.19
CA VAL A 70 2.98 -6.50 -11.45
C VAL A 70 4.26 -6.10 -10.70
N ASN A 71 5.19 -5.41 -11.38
CA ASN A 71 6.46 -4.98 -10.78
C ASN A 71 6.27 -4.01 -9.62
N ARG A 72 5.27 -3.12 -9.69
CA ARG A 72 4.93 -2.20 -8.61
C ARG A 72 4.53 -2.97 -7.35
N TYR A 73 3.57 -3.88 -7.44
CA TYR A 73 3.11 -4.68 -6.31
C TYR A 73 4.15 -5.67 -5.78
N VAL A 74 4.98 -6.22 -6.66
CA VAL A 74 6.14 -7.04 -6.25
C VAL A 74 7.10 -6.24 -5.38
N ARG A 75 7.47 -5.00 -5.77
CA ARG A 75 8.33 -4.12 -4.97
C ARG A 75 7.72 -3.75 -3.62
N GLU A 76 6.41 -3.53 -3.56
CA GLU A 76 5.70 -3.27 -2.32
C GLU A 76 5.75 -4.46 -1.36
N ALA A 77 5.64 -5.67 -1.89
CA ALA A 77 5.79 -6.90 -1.11
C ALA A 77 7.23 -7.13 -0.65
N GLU A 78 8.22 -6.89 -1.52
CA GLU A 78 9.65 -6.95 -1.18
C GLU A 78 10.02 -5.94 -0.10
N GLY A 79 9.36 -4.78 -0.07
CA GLY A 79 9.51 -3.75 0.95
C GLY A 79 9.01 -4.15 2.35
N GLY A 80 8.39 -5.33 2.51
CA GLY A 80 8.02 -5.89 3.81
C GLY A 80 6.65 -5.45 4.34
N SER A 81 5.75 -4.94 3.48
CA SER A 81 4.38 -4.63 3.89
C SER A 81 3.63 -5.90 4.31
N GLY A 82 2.95 -5.83 5.47
CA GLY A 82 2.11 -6.93 5.97
C GLY A 82 0.78 -7.07 5.25
N MET A 83 0.32 -5.98 4.63
CA MET A 83 -0.90 -5.94 3.83
C MET A 83 -0.69 -5.06 2.59
N ILE A 84 -1.24 -5.50 1.46
CA ILE A 84 -1.31 -4.71 0.24
C ILE A 84 -2.78 -4.63 -0.17
N TRP A 85 -3.32 -3.43 -0.19
CA TRP A 85 -4.63 -3.16 -0.76
C TRP A 85 -4.44 -2.67 -2.18
N PHE A 86 -4.90 -3.49 -3.13
CA PHE A 86 -4.80 -3.18 -4.54
C PHE A 86 -5.61 -1.94 -4.90
N GLU A 87 -5.22 -1.29 -5.98
CA GLU A 87 -5.95 -0.16 -6.57
C GLU A 87 -7.40 -0.51 -6.92
N ALA A 88 -8.19 0.51 -7.24
CA ALA A 88 -9.57 0.32 -7.68
C ALA A 88 -9.62 -0.50 -8.96
N ILE A 89 -10.28 -1.67 -8.88
CA ILE A 89 -10.47 -2.59 -10.00
C ILE A 89 -11.91 -2.47 -10.47
N SER A 90 -12.12 -2.04 -11.70
CA SER A 90 -13.47 -1.95 -12.28
C SER A 90 -14.05 -3.35 -12.50
N ILE A 91 -15.35 -3.49 -12.31
CA ILE A 91 -16.09 -4.73 -12.55
C ILE A 91 -16.92 -4.68 -13.84
N VAL A 92 -17.04 -3.51 -14.46
CA VAL A 92 -17.74 -3.28 -15.72
C VAL A 92 -16.98 -2.27 -16.58
N PRO A 93 -17.04 -2.36 -17.92
CA PRO A 93 -16.33 -1.44 -18.81
C PRO A 93 -16.69 0.04 -18.58
N GLU A 94 -17.97 0.32 -18.33
CA GLU A 94 -18.51 1.66 -18.13
C GLU A 94 -18.04 2.30 -16.81
N GLY A 95 -17.58 1.48 -15.86
CA GLY A 95 -17.04 1.94 -14.57
C GLY A 95 -15.58 2.33 -14.60
N ARG A 96 -14.88 2.12 -15.72
CA ARG A 96 -13.45 2.45 -15.83
C ARG A 96 -13.24 3.95 -15.96
N SER A 97 -12.31 4.47 -15.15
CA SER A 97 -11.88 5.87 -15.24
C SER A 97 -10.99 6.15 -16.46
N SER A 98 -10.30 5.13 -16.95
CA SER A 98 -9.43 5.19 -18.14
C SER A 98 -9.23 3.81 -18.76
N LEU A 99 -8.68 3.75 -19.98
CA LEU A 99 -8.28 2.50 -20.64
C LEU A 99 -7.15 1.75 -19.91
N HIS A 100 -6.47 2.43 -18.99
CA HIS A 100 -5.36 1.85 -18.22
C HIS A 100 -5.73 1.53 -16.75
N GLN A 101 -7.00 1.74 -16.38
CA GLN A 101 -7.49 1.22 -15.10
C GLN A 101 -7.67 -0.29 -15.18
N LEU A 102 -7.29 -0.98 -14.13
CA LEU A 102 -7.53 -2.43 -13.99
C LEU A 102 -9.03 -2.74 -14.03
N MET A 103 -9.38 -3.86 -14.65
CA MET A 103 -10.73 -4.38 -14.71
C MET A 103 -10.70 -5.90 -14.67
N LEU A 104 -11.31 -6.51 -13.66
CA LEU A 104 -11.36 -7.96 -13.53
C LEU A 104 -12.53 -8.52 -14.36
N THR A 105 -12.20 -9.44 -15.26
CA THR A 105 -13.15 -10.20 -16.06
C THR A 105 -12.89 -11.71 -15.96
N ARG A 106 -13.80 -12.52 -16.51
CA ARG A 106 -13.54 -13.97 -16.59
C ARG A 106 -12.35 -14.31 -17.48
N ASP A 107 -12.16 -13.55 -18.55
CA ASP A 107 -11.14 -13.81 -19.56
C ASP A 107 -9.73 -13.48 -19.09
N ASN A 108 -9.58 -12.50 -18.17
CA ASN A 108 -8.29 -12.10 -17.66
C ASN A 108 -7.99 -12.57 -16.21
N LEU A 109 -8.84 -13.40 -15.63
CA LEU A 109 -8.69 -13.93 -14.26
C LEU A 109 -7.33 -14.59 -14.03
N ASP A 110 -6.78 -15.28 -15.01
CA ASP A 110 -5.49 -15.96 -14.87
C ASP A 110 -4.31 -14.98 -14.80
N ALA A 111 -4.41 -13.79 -15.41
CA ALA A 111 -3.42 -12.73 -15.26
C ALA A 111 -3.40 -12.20 -13.82
N TYR A 112 -4.57 -12.02 -13.20
CA TYR A 112 -4.69 -11.62 -11.79
C TYR A 112 -4.17 -12.69 -10.83
N LYS A 113 -4.45 -13.97 -11.07
CA LYS A 113 -3.88 -15.08 -10.28
C LYS A 113 -2.35 -15.07 -10.35
N LYS A 114 -1.77 -14.92 -11.54
CA LYS A 114 -0.32 -14.84 -11.73
C LYS A 114 0.28 -13.66 -10.99
N MET A 115 -0.34 -12.48 -11.08
CA MET A 115 0.09 -11.29 -10.34
C MET A 115 0.07 -11.53 -8.83
N THR A 116 -1.05 -12.02 -8.28
CA THR A 116 -1.18 -12.24 -6.82
C THR A 116 -0.20 -13.27 -6.29
N GLU A 117 0.08 -14.34 -7.04
CA GLU A 117 1.11 -15.32 -6.66
C GLU A 117 2.52 -14.73 -6.74
N ALA A 118 2.85 -13.96 -7.79
CA ALA A 118 4.14 -13.27 -7.89
C ALA A 118 4.37 -12.32 -6.70
N VAL A 119 3.36 -11.56 -6.31
CA VAL A 119 3.41 -10.64 -5.16
C VAL A 119 3.63 -11.40 -3.85
N LYS A 120 2.88 -12.47 -3.60
CA LYS A 120 3.04 -13.31 -2.41
C LYS A 120 4.41 -13.95 -2.35
N GLU A 121 4.91 -14.47 -3.48
CA GLU A 121 6.21 -15.13 -3.55
C GLU A 121 7.36 -14.14 -3.31
N ALA A 122 7.28 -12.94 -3.86
CA ALA A 122 8.23 -11.88 -3.62
C ALA A 122 8.34 -11.53 -2.12
N GLY A 123 7.20 -11.41 -1.43
CA GLY A 123 7.17 -11.19 0.01
C GLY A 123 7.77 -12.35 0.79
N ARG A 124 7.41 -13.60 0.47
CA ARG A 124 8.00 -14.79 1.13
C ARG A 124 9.51 -14.84 0.96
N LYS A 125 10.00 -14.58 -0.24
CA LYS A 125 11.44 -14.63 -0.57
C LYS A 125 12.22 -13.52 0.14
N ALA A 126 11.70 -12.30 0.16
CA ALA A 126 12.41 -11.15 0.72
C ALA A 126 12.29 -11.06 2.26
N ASN A 127 11.13 -11.42 2.84
CA ASN A 127 10.80 -11.13 4.23
C ASN A 127 10.38 -12.36 5.06
N GLY A 128 10.29 -13.54 4.46
CA GLY A 128 9.85 -14.76 5.13
C GLY A 128 8.34 -14.89 5.30
N PHE A 129 7.54 -13.95 4.80
CA PHE A 129 6.09 -13.99 4.83
C PHE A 129 5.45 -13.42 3.56
N ALA A 130 4.25 -13.90 3.22
CA ALA A 130 3.45 -13.29 2.18
C ALA A 130 2.61 -12.13 2.76
N PRO A 131 2.48 -10.99 2.07
CA PRO A 131 1.53 -9.96 2.48
C PRO A 131 0.09 -10.47 2.36
N TYR A 132 -0.80 -9.98 3.23
CA TYR A 132 -2.24 -10.16 3.05
C TYR A 132 -2.72 -9.25 1.91
N LEU A 133 -3.36 -9.84 0.90
CA LEU A 133 -3.81 -9.10 -0.28
C LEU A 133 -5.31 -8.81 -0.18
N VAL A 134 -5.68 -7.56 -0.39
CA VAL A 134 -7.07 -7.09 -0.49
C VAL A 134 -7.28 -6.57 -1.91
N MET A 135 -8.33 -7.10 -2.59
CA MET A 135 -8.67 -6.74 -3.97
C MET A 135 -10.14 -6.29 -4.02
#